data_8916d7f14ab5b8e7bc31d9376d7a05f3
#
_entry.id   8916d7f14ab5b8e7bc31d9376d7a05f3
#
_cell.length_a   1.000
_cell.length_b   1.000
_cell.length_c   1.000
_cell.angle_alpha   90.00
_cell.angle_beta   90.00
_cell.angle_gamma   90.00
#
_symmetry.space_group_name_H-M   'P 1'
#
loop_
_entity.id
_entity.type
_entity.pdbx_description
1 polymer ?
#
loop_
_entity_poly.entity_id
_entity_poly.type
_entity_poly.pdbx_seq_one_letter_code
_entity_poly.pdbx_strand_id
1 'polypeptide(L)'
;LLASCESWLDEDPQYTLNTQIQFSTSEKARAALYGCYGYFALTSGGYGQHWQEVPVRYSGFGWAQTNGNTNDMCGWLQCDYTDDLLTNAWYVMYKVINETNAFIANVESTSLEDKDEMAAEARFLRALSYYNLAICWGDVPLKTTPSSHDGVAVPRSPRSEVLDVVRTDLE
;
A
#
# COMPACT_ATOMS: atom_id res chain seq x y z
N LEU A 1 45.27 23.02 -15.04
CA LEU A 1 44.86 21.66 -14.82
C LEU A 1 44.12 21.56 -13.47
N LEU A 2 42.81 21.61 -13.48
CA LEU A 2 41.98 21.33 -12.30
C LEU A 2 41.78 19.81 -12.24
N ALA A 3 42.48 19.14 -11.34
CA ALA A 3 42.23 17.75 -11.03
C ALA A 3 40.98 17.73 -10.11
N SER A 4 39.85 17.34 -10.63
CA SER A 4 38.65 17.01 -9.87
C SER A 4 38.87 15.63 -9.27
N CYS A 5 38.88 15.51 -7.93
CA CYS A 5 38.81 14.22 -7.26
C CYS A 5 37.36 13.76 -7.27
N GLU A 6 36.93 13.06 -8.31
CA GLU A 6 35.58 12.52 -8.44
C GLU A 6 35.25 11.52 -7.31
N SER A 7 36.22 10.72 -6.88
CA SER A 7 36.05 9.72 -5.81
C SER A 7 35.81 10.29 -4.40
N TRP A 8 36.05 11.60 -4.18
CA TRP A 8 35.77 12.24 -2.88
C TRP A 8 34.29 12.61 -2.70
N LEU A 9 33.53 12.61 -3.79
CA LEU A 9 32.08 12.88 -3.80
C LEU A 9 31.26 11.59 -3.87
N ASP A 10 31.89 10.43 -3.98
CA ASP A 10 31.21 9.15 -3.88
C ASP A 10 30.82 8.92 -2.42
N GLU A 11 29.60 9.27 -2.07
CA GLU A 11 29.00 8.90 -0.79
C GLU A 11 28.85 7.37 -0.74
N ASP A 12 29.58 6.73 0.16
CA ASP A 12 29.26 5.35 0.55
C ASP A 12 28.15 5.41 1.60
N PRO A 13 26.87 5.20 1.23
CA PRO A 13 25.75 5.36 2.14
C PRO A 13 25.69 4.21 3.12
N GLN A 14 26.43 4.27 4.19
CA GLN A 14 26.48 3.23 5.24
C GLN A 14 25.12 3.05 5.94
N TYR A 15 24.19 3.98 5.76
CA TYR A 15 22.88 3.98 6.41
C TYR A 15 21.69 4.08 5.45
N THR A 16 21.91 4.21 4.16
CA THR A 16 20.81 4.18 3.18
C THR A 16 20.53 2.72 2.82
N LEU A 17 19.32 2.24 3.14
CA LEU A 17 18.85 0.94 2.70
C LEU A 17 18.74 0.96 1.16
N ASN A 18 19.84 0.67 0.50
CA ASN A 18 19.87 0.42 -0.92
C ASN A 18 19.09 -0.88 -1.21
N THR A 19 18.30 -0.90 -2.25
CA THR A 19 17.53 -2.08 -2.68
C THR A 19 18.40 -3.33 -2.77
N GLN A 20 19.64 -3.20 -3.26
CA GLN A 20 20.59 -4.33 -3.34
C GLN A 20 20.96 -4.90 -1.95
N ILE A 21 21.12 -4.04 -0.95
CA ILE A 21 21.42 -4.45 0.43
C ILE A 21 20.17 -5.08 1.07
N GLN A 22 19.00 -4.51 0.83
CA GLN A 22 17.72 -4.95 1.39
C GLN A 22 17.35 -6.36 0.92
N PHE A 23 17.64 -6.72 -0.33
CA PHE A 23 17.35 -8.03 -0.91
C PHE A 23 18.58 -8.94 -1.02
N SER A 24 19.65 -8.67 -0.24
CA SER A 24 20.89 -9.47 -0.27
C SER A 24 20.80 -10.80 0.49
N THR A 25 19.87 -10.93 1.42
CA THR A 25 19.61 -12.15 2.20
C THR A 25 18.12 -12.30 2.46
N SER A 26 17.65 -13.56 2.65
CA SER A 26 16.25 -13.87 3.00
C SER A 26 15.79 -13.12 4.26
N GLU A 27 16.63 -13.00 5.27
CA GLU A 27 16.30 -12.29 6.51
C GLU A 27 16.01 -10.80 6.26
N LYS A 28 16.83 -10.14 5.44
CA LYS A 28 16.65 -8.73 5.12
C LYS A 28 15.44 -8.51 4.22
N ALA A 29 15.23 -9.38 3.22
CA ALA A 29 14.06 -9.34 2.36
C ALA A 29 12.78 -9.55 3.18
N ARG A 30 12.79 -10.49 4.12
CA ARG A 30 11.65 -10.74 5.02
C ARG A 30 11.37 -9.55 5.95
N ALA A 31 12.40 -8.86 6.42
CA ALA A 31 12.22 -7.61 7.17
C ALA A 31 11.56 -6.50 6.33
N ALA A 32 11.89 -6.42 5.03
CA ALA A 32 11.21 -5.51 4.11
C ALA A 32 9.74 -5.87 3.91
N LEU A 33 9.42 -7.16 3.78
CA LEU A 33 8.06 -7.67 3.69
C LEU A 33 7.24 -7.30 4.94
N TYR A 34 7.81 -7.43 6.12
CA TYR A 34 7.18 -6.99 7.37
C TYR A 34 6.88 -5.49 7.38
N GLY A 35 7.70 -4.68 6.70
CA GLY A 35 7.39 -3.28 6.45
C GLY A 35 6.07 -3.08 5.70
N CYS A 36 5.76 -3.93 4.71
CA CYS A 36 4.48 -3.89 4.00
C CYS A 36 3.29 -4.21 4.93
N TYR A 37 3.42 -5.20 5.81
CA TYR A 37 2.42 -5.50 6.84
C TYR A 37 2.22 -4.33 7.82
N GLY A 38 3.28 -3.60 8.14
CA GLY A 38 3.25 -2.49 9.08
C GLY A 38 2.25 -1.40 8.69
N TYR A 39 2.01 -1.17 7.41
CA TYR A 39 1.01 -0.20 6.97
C TYR A 39 -0.42 -0.58 7.36
N PHE A 40 -0.76 -1.87 7.39
CA PHE A 40 -2.07 -2.31 7.86
C PHE A 40 -2.29 -2.07 9.37
N ALA A 41 -1.22 -2.02 10.15
CA ALA A 41 -1.30 -1.78 11.60
C ALA A 41 -1.46 -0.30 11.96
N LEU A 42 -1.34 0.63 10.99
CA LEU A 42 -1.49 2.05 11.24
C LEU A 42 -2.90 2.37 11.74
N THR A 43 -2.99 3.21 12.78
CA THR A 43 -4.25 3.76 13.29
C THR A 43 -4.90 4.66 12.24
N SER A 44 -4.12 5.56 11.66
CA SER A 44 -4.60 6.44 10.60
C SER A 44 -4.60 5.70 9.26
N GLY A 45 -5.78 5.34 8.78
CA GLY A 45 -6.02 4.71 7.48
C GLY A 45 -5.87 3.19 7.42
N GLY A 46 -5.20 2.56 8.39
CA GLY A 46 -5.04 1.11 8.45
C GLY A 46 -6.10 0.40 9.30
N TYR A 47 -5.92 -0.91 9.47
CA TYR A 47 -6.80 -1.75 10.30
C TYR A 47 -6.70 -1.44 11.80
N GLY A 48 -5.73 -0.64 12.24
CA GLY A 48 -5.64 -0.19 13.61
C GLY A 48 -6.86 0.63 14.07
N GLN A 49 -7.47 1.40 13.17
CA GLN A 49 -8.70 2.14 13.44
C GLN A 49 -9.50 2.48 12.18
N HIS A 50 -9.00 3.36 11.32
CA HIS A 50 -9.81 4.02 10.28
C HIS A 50 -10.45 3.04 9.31
N TRP A 51 -9.72 1.99 8.88
CA TRP A 51 -10.30 1.02 7.97
C TRP A 51 -11.51 0.29 8.55
N GLN A 52 -11.48 -0.05 9.83
CA GLN A 52 -12.61 -0.72 10.50
C GLN A 52 -13.82 0.20 10.65
N GLU A 53 -13.58 1.49 10.82
CA GLU A 53 -14.64 2.47 10.98
C GLU A 53 -15.41 2.76 9.69
N VAL A 54 -14.73 2.73 8.52
CA VAL A 54 -15.38 3.01 7.22
C VAL A 54 -16.63 2.14 7.00
N PRO A 55 -16.55 0.80 6.97
CA PRO A 55 -17.74 -0.02 6.70
C PRO A 55 -18.78 0.06 7.84
N VAL A 56 -18.35 0.23 9.09
CA VAL A 56 -19.28 0.34 10.22
C VAL A 56 -20.10 1.61 10.15
N ARG A 57 -19.46 2.73 9.85
CA ARG A 57 -20.14 4.02 9.75
C ARG A 57 -21.09 4.09 8.56
N TYR A 58 -20.67 3.54 7.40
CA TYR A 58 -21.52 3.52 6.19
C TYR A 58 -22.67 2.53 6.27
N SER A 59 -22.56 1.46 7.07
CA SER A 59 -23.64 0.49 7.25
C SER A 59 -24.80 1.00 8.11
N GLY A 60 -24.63 2.12 8.82
CA GLY A 60 -25.58 2.64 9.79
C GLY A 60 -25.63 1.84 11.10
N PHE A 61 -24.77 0.85 11.29
CA PHE A 61 -24.68 0.07 12.53
C PHE A 61 -23.99 0.82 13.66
N GLY A 62 -23.16 1.79 13.32
CA GLY A 62 -22.41 2.55 14.31
C GLY A 62 -22.97 3.95 14.46
N TRP A 63 -23.18 4.38 15.71
CA TRP A 63 -23.40 5.78 16.01
C TRP A 63 -22.20 6.30 16.79
N ALA A 64 -21.52 7.33 16.26
CA ALA A 64 -20.53 8.06 17.03
C ALA A 64 -21.22 9.22 17.76
N GLN A 65 -20.94 9.34 19.06
CA GLN A 65 -21.37 10.49 19.84
C GLN A 65 -20.69 11.75 19.29
N THR A 66 -21.47 12.80 19.11
CA THR A 66 -21.11 14.05 18.47
C THR A 66 -20.03 14.82 19.21
N ASN A 67 -18.77 14.63 18.85
CA ASN A 67 -17.68 15.50 19.25
C ASN A 67 -16.87 15.94 18.02
N GLY A 68 -17.36 16.91 17.27
CA GLY A 68 -16.65 17.48 16.12
C GLY A 68 -16.88 16.72 14.81
N ASN A 69 -16.00 16.85 13.86
CA ASN A 69 -16.09 16.49 12.45
C ASN A 69 -16.47 15.03 12.09
N THR A 70 -16.66 14.14 13.04
CA THR A 70 -17.04 12.75 12.81
C THR A 70 -18.55 12.51 12.66
N ASN A 71 -19.36 13.58 12.76
CA ASN A 71 -20.80 13.47 12.83
C ASN A 71 -21.48 13.15 11.51
N ASP A 72 -20.91 13.60 10.40
CA ASP A 72 -21.60 13.59 9.13
C ASP A 72 -21.71 12.19 8.54
N MET A 73 -20.72 11.33 8.78
CA MET A 73 -20.72 9.94 8.29
C MET A 73 -21.70 9.04 9.03
N CYS A 74 -21.91 9.25 10.32
CA CYS A 74 -22.75 8.37 11.16
C CYS A 74 -24.20 8.85 11.28
N GLY A 75 -24.44 10.16 11.19
CA GLY A 75 -25.76 10.75 11.42
C GLY A 75 -26.62 10.83 10.18
N TRP A 76 -26.05 11.09 9.01
CA TRP A 76 -26.80 11.47 7.81
C TRP A 76 -26.39 10.73 6.56
N LEU A 77 -25.46 9.76 6.62
CA LEU A 77 -24.86 9.12 5.43
C LEU A 77 -24.23 10.14 4.45
N GLN A 78 -23.85 11.31 4.95
CA GLN A 78 -23.20 12.33 4.16
C GLN A 78 -21.71 11.98 4.09
N CYS A 79 -21.28 11.55 2.93
CA CYS A 79 -19.91 11.26 2.62
C CYS A 79 -19.30 12.47 1.91
N ASP A 80 -18.34 13.12 2.54
CA ASP A 80 -17.51 14.09 1.86
C ASP A 80 -16.18 13.43 1.47
N TYR A 81 -15.76 13.62 0.22
CA TYR A 81 -14.48 13.11 -0.30
C TYR A 81 -13.26 13.73 0.43
N THR A 82 -13.48 14.81 1.19
CA THR A 82 -12.44 15.44 2.02
C THR A 82 -12.37 14.87 3.43
N ASP A 83 -13.22 13.90 3.78
CA ASP A 83 -13.19 13.27 5.10
C ASP A 83 -11.87 12.53 5.32
N ASP A 84 -11.19 12.87 6.40
CA ASP A 84 -9.88 12.32 6.75
C ASP A 84 -9.92 10.78 6.89
N LEU A 85 -11.04 10.22 7.35
CA LEU A 85 -11.20 8.78 7.48
C LEU A 85 -11.12 8.09 6.12
N LEU A 86 -11.85 8.59 5.12
CA LEU A 86 -11.85 8.05 3.78
C LEU A 86 -10.52 8.27 3.07
N THR A 87 -10.01 9.49 3.16
CA THR A 87 -8.75 9.88 2.54
C THR A 87 -7.59 9.05 3.06
N ASN A 88 -7.50 8.88 4.39
CA ASN A 88 -6.44 8.08 5.01
C ASN A 88 -6.59 6.59 4.70
N ALA A 89 -7.82 6.05 4.72
CA ALA A 89 -8.06 4.65 4.36
C ALA A 89 -7.65 4.36 2.90
N TRP A 90 -8.03 5.23 1.97
CA TRP A 90 -7.61 5.17 0.58
C TRP A 90 -6.08 5.24 0.43
N TYR A 91 -5.46 6.22 1.08
CA TYR A 91 -4.01 6.44 1.02
C TYR A 91 -3.24 5.21 1.50
N VAL A 92 -3.63 4.63 2.65
CA VAL A 92 -2.92 3.46 3.20
C VAL A 92 -3.05 2.25 2.29
N MET A 93 -4.23 1.97 1.71
CA MET A 93 -4.39 0.84 0.78
C MET A 93 -3.48 1.01 -0.44
N TYR A 94 -3.41 2.20 -1.04
CA TYR A 94 -2.50 2.46 -2.16
C TYR A 94 -1.03 2.48 -1.75
N LYS A 95 -0.72 2.86 -0.52
CA LYS A 95 0.66 2.74 0.01
C LYS A 95 1.09 1.29 0.08
N VAL A 96 0.24 0.39 0.62
CA VAL A 96 0.51 -1.05 0.62
C VAL A 96 0.68 -1.58 -0.80
N ILE A 97 -0.21 -1.23 -1.73
CA ILE A 97 -0.11 -1.66 -3.13
C ILE A 97 1.22 -1.24 -3.76
N ASN A 98 1.64 0.00 -3.54
CA ASN A 98 2.91 0.50 -4.07
C ASN A 98 4.12 -0.25 -3.49
N GLU A 99 4.15 -0.42 -2.18
CA GLU A 99 5.25 -1.12 -1.49
C GLU A 99 5.31 -2.61 -1.89
N THR A 100 4.15 -3.27 -1.99
CA THR A 100 4.09 -4.67 -2.42
C THR A 100 4.47 -4.84 -3.89
N ASN A 101 4.09 -3.94 -4.79
CA ASN A 101 4.56 -3.94 -6.18
C ASN A 101 6.08 -3.82 -6.25
N ALA A 102 6.66 -2.89 -5.50
CA ALA A 102 8.11 -2.72 -5.45
C ALA A 102 8.80 -3.95 -4.84
N PHE A 103 8.22 -4.50 -3.77
CA PHE A 103 8.74 -5.71 -3.13
C PHE A 103 8.75 -6.91 -4.08
N ILE A 104 7.62 -7.19 -4.75
CA ILE A 104 7.49 -8.30 -5.70
C ILE A 104 8.53 -8.18 -6.81
N ALA A 105 8.62 -7.01 -7.46
CA ALA A 105 9.57 -6.78 -8.54
C ALA A 105 11.03 -7.02 -8.11
N ASN A 106 11.38 -6.63 -6.88
CA ASN A 106 12.74 -6.79 -6.37
C ASN A 106 13.02 -8.22 -5.93
N VAL A 107 12.12 -8.87 -5.16
CA VAL A 107 12.36 -10.21 -4.63
C VAL A 107 12.41 -11.25 -5.74
N GLU A 108 11.57 -11.15 -6.76
CA GLU A 108 11.56 -12.05 -7.93
C GLU A 108 12.86 -11.97 -8.73
N SER A 109 13.53 -10.81 -8.72
CA SER A 109 14.83 -10.64 -9.40
C SER A 109 16.01 -11.28 -8.67
N THR A 110 15.82 -11.76 -7.43
CA THR A 110 16.87 -12.38 -6.60
C THR A 110 17.01 -13.87 -6.89
N SER A 111 18.07 -14.46 -6.36
CA SER A 111 18.28 -15.91 -6.31
C SER A 111 18.01 -16.51 -4.92
N LEU A 112 17.24 -15.81 -4.06
CA LEU A 112 16.91 -16.29 -2.73
C LEU A 112 16.03 -17.55 -2.82
N GLU A 113 16.28 -18.51 -1.95
CA GLU A 113 15.59 -19.80 -1.98
C GLU A 113 14.10 -19.68 -1.64
N ASP A 114 13.75 -18.75 -0.75
CA ASP A 114 12.38 -18.49 -0.28
C ASP A 114 11.69 -17.29 -0.98
N LYS A 115 12.22 -16.85 -2.12
CA LYS A 115 11.69 -15.68 -2.85
C LYS A 115 10.22 -15.85 -3.28
N ASP A 116 9.86 -17.06 -3.72
CA ASP A 116 8.50 -17.34 -4.22
C ASP A 116 7.47 -17.29 -3.08
N GLU A 117 7.84 -17.78 -1.89
CA GLU A 117 7.01 -17.67 -0.69
C GLU A 117 6.80 -16.20 -0.30
N MET A 118 7.88 -15.42 -0.24
CA MET A 118 7.80 -13.99 0.08
C MET A 118 7.02 -13.20 -0.98
N ALA A 119 7.16 -13.54 -2.25
CA ALA A 119 6.38 -12.92 -3.33
C ALA A 119 4.89 -13.25 -3.19
N ALA A 120 4.54 -14.48 -2.84
CA ALA A 120 3.15 -14.89 -2.59
C ALA A 120 2.54 -14.13 -1.41
N GLU A 121 3.26 -13.97 -0.30
CA GLU A 121 2.81 -13.13 0.82
C GLU A 121 2.56 -11.68 0.39
N ALA A 122 3.46 -11.10 -0.41
CA ALA A 122 3.30 -9.74 -0.90
C ALA A 122 2.10 -9.60 -1.87
N ARG A 123 1.87 -10.61 -2.73
CA ARG A 123 0.66 -10.67 -3.58
C ARG A 123 -0.60 -10.74 -2.76
N PHE A 124 -0.61 -11.53 -1.68
CA PHE A 124 -1.76 -11.59 -0.75
C PHE A 124 -2.08 -10.21 -0.16
N LEU A 125 -1.07 -9.45 0.29
CA LEU A 125 -1.29 -8.09 0.82
C LEU A 125 -1.82 -7.13 -0.25
N ARG A 126 -1.35 -7.24 -1.49
CA ARG A 126 -1.85 -6.47 -2.63
C ARG A 126 -3.29 -6.83 -2.94
N ALA A 127 -3.61 -8.10 -3.01
CA ALA A 127 -4.97 -8.60 -3.23
C ALA A 127 -5.92 -8.10 -2.15
N LEU A 128 -5.55 -8.18 -0.87
CA LEU A 128 -6.35 -7.68 0.24
C LEU A 128 -6.62 -6.17 0.12
N SER A 129 -5.61 -5.39 -0.27
CA SER A 129 -5.76 -3.96 -0.47
C SER A 129 -6.72 -3.63 -1.60
N TYR A 130 -6.58 -4.29 -2.76
CA TYR A 130 -7.50 -4.11 -3.89
C TYR A 130 -8.91 -4.60 -3.61
N TYR A 131 -9.07 -5.70 -2.89
CA TYR A 131 -10.38 -6.18 -2.46
C TYR A 131 -11.10 -5.14 -1.62
N ASN A 132 -10.41 -4.56 -0.64
CA ASN A 132 -10.94 -3.51 0.21
C ASN A 132 -11.36 -2.27 -0.61
N LEU A 133 -10.49 -1.83 -1.52
CA LEU A 133 -10.78 -0.69 -2.40
C LEU A 133 -11.99 -0.98 -3.30
N ALA A 134 -12.04 -2.15 -3.92
CA ALA A 134 -13.13 -2.54 -4.83
C ALA A 134 -14.48 -2.66 -4.14
N ILE A 135 -14.51 -3.07 -2.86
CA ILE A 135 -15.76 -3.15 -2.10
C ILE A 135 -16.26 -1.77 -1.68
N CYS A 136 -15.37 -0.88 -1.22
CA CYS A 136 -15.78 0.40 -0.67
C CYS A 136 -15.94 1.49 -1.72
N TRP A 137 -15.13 1.47 -2.80
CA TRP A 137 -15.13 2.53 -3.83
C TRP A 137 -15.58 2.06 -5.23
N GLY A 138 -15.70 0.76 -5.45
CA GLY A 138 -16.07 0.21 -6.76
C GLY A 138 -14.91 0.28 -7.75
N ASP A 139 -15.04 1.11 -8.80
CA ASP A 139 -14.00 1.32 -9.80
C ASP A 139 -12.85 2.15 -9.22
N VAL A 140 -11.63 1.63 -9.32
CA VAL A 140 -10.43 2.24 -8.72
C VAL A 140 -9.23 2.15 -9.67
N PRO A 141 -8.23 3.05 -9.56
CA PRO A 141 -6.99 2.94 -10.32
C PRO A 141 -6.27 1.62 -10.05
N LEU A 142 -5.95 0.89 -11.12
CA LEU A 142 -5.28 -0.41 -11.04
C LEU A 142 -3.82 -0.28 -11.45
N LYS A 143 -2.91 -0.62 -10.53
CA LYS A 143 -1.46 -0.66 -10.74
C LYS A 143 -0.89 -1.96 -10.17
N THR A 144 -0.25 -2.76 -11.02
CA THR A 144 0.39 -4.03 -10.62
C THR A 144 1.92 -3.99 -10.76
N THR A 145 2.46 -2.83 -11.09
CA THR A 145 3.89 -2.57 -11.21
C THR A 145 4.30 -1.42 -10.29
N PRO A 146 5.59 -1.32 -9.91
CA PRO A 146 6.09 -0.20 -9.14
C PRO A 146 5.74 1.15 -9.79
N SER A 147 5.36 2.12 -8.99
CA SER A 147 5.04 3.46 -9.50
C SER A 147 6.31 4.15 -9.99
N SER A 148 6.33 4.54 -11.27
CA SER A 148 7.23 5.58 -11.75
C SER A 148 6.76 6.94 -11.21
N HIS A 149 7.68 7.82 -10.82
CA HIS A 149 7.37 9.15 -10.31
C HIS A 149 7.09 10.16 -11.45
N ASP A 150 6.52 9.68 -12.54
CA ASP A 150 6.26 10.46 -13.76
C ASP A 150 5.03 11.37 -13.66
N GLY A 151 4.33 11.34 -12.53
CA GLY A 151 3.16 12.18 -12.29
C GLY A 151 1.93 11.83 -13.15
N VAL A 152 1.98 10.72 -13.88
CA VAL A 152 0.87 10.31 -14.75
C VAL A 152 -0.32 9.81 -13.92
N ALA A 153 -1.46 10.48 -14.08
CA ALA A 153 -2.70 10.04 -13.47
C ALA A 153 -3.17 8.72 -14.10
N VAL A 154 -3.43 7.72 -13.26
CA VAL A 154 -3.99 6.44 -13.69
C VAL A 154 -5.51 6.52 -13.64
N PRO A 155 -6.22 6.25 -14.74
CA PRO A 155 -7.68 6.23 -14.73
C PRO A 155 -8.20 5.09 -13.86
N ARG A 156 -9.49 5.16 -13.49
CA ARG A 156 -10.15 4.06 -12.78
C ARG A 156 -10.35 2.89 -13.74
N SER A 157 -10.04 1.69 -13.26
CA SER A 157 -10.41 0.44 -13.90
C SER A 157 -11.75 -0.07 -13.36
N PRO A 158 -12.56 -0.75 -14.17
CA PRO A 158 -13.78 -1.38 -13.71
C PRO A 158 -13.52 -2.31 -12.51
N ARG A 159 -14.47 -2.32 -11.56
CA ARG A 159 -14.41 -3.19 -10.37
C ARG A 159 -14.14 -4.66 -10.71
N SER A 160 -14.71 -5.16 -11.82
CA SER A 160 -14.50 -6.53 -12.29
C SER A 160 -13.03 -6.82 -12.60
N GLU A 161 -12.34 -5.91 -13.29
CA GLU A 161 -10.91 -6.05 -13.60
C GLU A 161 -10.06 -6.03 -12.32
N VAL A 162 -10.41 -5.16 -11.37
CA VAL A 162 -9.74 -5.11 -10.07
C VAL A 162 -9.90 -6.45 -9.33
N LEU A 163 -11.10 -7.03 -9.32
CA LEU A 163 -11.37 -8.32 -8.69
C LEU A 163 -10.70 -9.49 -9.44
N ASP A 164 -10.50 -9.39 -10.75
CA ASP A 164 -9.73 -10.38 -11.51
C ASP A 164 -8.25 -10.39 -11.09
N VAL A 165 -7.66 -9.22 -10.84
CA VAL A 165 -6.30 -9.14 -10.27
C VAL A 165 -6.25 -9.70 -8.86
N VAL A 166 -7.25 -9.40 -8.02
CA VAL A 166 -7.36 -10.00 -6.67
C VAL A 166 -7.36 -11.52 -6.74
N ARG A 167 -8.14 -12.11 -7.65
CA ARG A 167 -8.19 -13.56 -7.84
C ARG A 167 -6.83 -14.11 -8.28
N THR A 168 -6.20 -13.48 -9.27
CA THR A 168 -4.90 -13.91 -9.80
C THR A 168 -3.79 -13.87 -8.75
N ASP A 169 -3.82 -12.87 -7.86
CA ASP A 169 -2.84 -12.75 -6.77
C ASP A 169 -3.05 -13.78 -5.65
N LEU A 170 -4.24 -14.38 -5.55
CA LEU A 170 -4.59 -15.39 -4.54
C LEU A 170 -4.45 -16.84 -5.04
N GLU A 171 -4.32 -17.06 -6.35
CA GLU A 171 -4.07 -18.37 -6.99
C GLU A 171 -2.58 -18.70 -7.01
#